data_55332ddb8ef06ce5b58e9276a5b04fbf
#
_entry.id   55332ddb8ef06ce5b58e9276a5b04fbf
#
_cell.length_a   1.000
_cell.length_b   1.000
_cell.length_c   1.000
_cell.angle_alpha   90.00
_cell.angle_beta   90.00
_cell.angle_gamma   90.00
#
_symmetry.space_group_name_H-M   'P 1'
#
loop_
_entity.id
_entity.type
_entity.pdbx_description
1 polymer ?
#
loop_
_entity_poly.entity_id
_entity_poly.type
_entity_poly.pdbx_seq_one_letter_code
_entity_poly.pdbx_strand_id
1 'polypeptide(L)'
;PKRYWAVVGNGPNKVAAEEVRIKLSELCYKSMACDSTEDKKHIDLSSEPLILVCAAGLVGSNADDVAKEVAIFAAHKATPIVIANDGESRYQAAAVINVPPVDPALGFVLSAMVGHLFGYEAALAIDASANPLREARESIERLVGQQLSGDSVVARLHVDLRHHVERFQDGLRSGLYD
;
A
#
# COMPACT_ATOMS: atom_id res chain seq x y z
N PRO A 1 -9.40 -3.22 -2.03
CA PRO A 1 -7.98 -3.32 -1.67
C PRO A 1 -7.17 -3.94 -2.80
N LYS A 2 -5.85 -3.67 -2.84
CA LYS A 2 -4.94 -4.25 -3.83
C LYS A 2 -3.98 -5.22 -3.13
N ARG A 3 -3.99 -6.47 -3.56
CA ARG A 3 -3.15 -7.52 -2.98
C ARG A 3 -1.67 -7.30 -3.29
N TYR A 4 -1.36 -7.00 -4.55
CA TYR A 4 0.00 -6.83 -5.04
C TYR A 4 0.36 -5.36 -5.13
N TRP A 5 1.55 -5.02 -4.66
CA TRP A 5 2.07 -3.67 -4.68
C TRP A 5 3.47 -3.66 -5.29
N ALA A 6 3.83 -2.55 -5.91
CA ALA A 6 5.18 -2.29 -6.39
C ALA A 6 5.54 -0.82 -6.16
N VAL A 7 6.83 -0.55 -6.05
CA VAL A 7 7.36 0.82 -6.03
C VAL A 7 8.31 0.94 -7.21
N VAL A 8 8.21 2.02 -7.96
CA VAL A 8 9.06 2.25 -9.13
C VAL A 8 9.64 3.65 -9.14
N GLY A 9 10.80 3.80 -9.75
CA GLY A 9 11.46 5.08 -9.97
C GLY A 9 12.61 4.95 -10.94
N ASN A 10 13.01 6.07 -11.54
CA ASN A 10 14.12 6.14 -12.47
C ASN A 10 15.19 7.11 -11.97
N GLY A 11 16.46 6.86 -12.33
CA GLY A 11 17.58 7.70 -11.88
C GLY A 11 17.62 7.83 -10.35
N PRO A 12 17.78 9.05 -9.78
CA PRO A 12 17.77 9.25 -8.32
C PRO A 12 16.49 8.78 -7.64
N ASN A 13 15.33 8.86 -8.31
CA ASN A 13 14.07 8.35 -7.79
C ASN A 13 14.05 6.82 -7.65
N LYS A 14 14.95 6.08 -8.31
CA LYS A 14 15.10 4.64 -8.07
C LYS A 14 15.59 4.36 -6.65
N VAL A 15 16.53 5.16 -6.15
CA VAL A 15 17.02 5.06 -4.77
C VAL A 15 15.89 5.33 -3.78
N ALA A 16 15.07 6.37 -4.04
CA ALA A 16 13.87 6.62 -3.23
C ALA A 16 12.89 5.45 -3.27
N ALA A 17 12.66 4.87 -4.45
CA ALA A 17 11.77 3.71 -4.60
C ALA A 17 12.26 2.48 -3.81
N GLU A 18 13.56 2.24 -3.79
CA GLU A 18 14.18 1.14 -3.01
C GLU A 18 13.97 1.34 -1.50
N GLU A 19 14.21 2.56 -1.00
CA GLU A 19 13.97 2.91 0.40
C GLU A 19 12.48 2.77 0.77
N VAL A 20 11.60 3.33 -0.06
CA VAL A 20 10.15 3.25 0.16
C VAL A 20 9.66 1.80 0.14
N ARG A 21 10.18 0.97 -0.77
CA ARG A 21 9.86 -0.46 -0.81
C ARG A 21 10.22 -1.14 0.51
N ILE A 22 11.38 -0.84 1.10
CA ILE A 22 11.79 -1.38 2.39
C ILE A 22 10.78 -0.98 3.46
N LYS A 23 10.47 0.30 3.57
CA LYS A 23 9.53 0.83 4.58
C LYS A 23 8.13 0.26 4.44
N LEU A 24 7.60 0.18 3.23
CA LEU A 24 6.30 -0.44 2.97
C LEU A 24 6.30 -1.93 3.32
N SER A 25 7.38 -2.66 3.02
CA SER A 25 7.48 -4.08 3.39
C SER A 25 7.51 -4.27 4.91
N GLU A 26 8.23 -3.41 5.63
CA GLU A 26 8.31 -3.45 7.10
C GLU A 26 6.98 -3.09 7.76
N LEU A 27 6.35 -1.99 7.33
CA LEU A 27 5.15 -1.45 7.97
C LEU A 27 3.87 -2.20 7.59
N CYS A 28 3.77 -2.66 6.34
CA CYS A 28 2.57 -3.30 5.80
C CYS A 28 2.67 -4.82 5.72
N TYR A 29 3.80 -5.41 6.12
CA TYR A 29 4.06 -6.85 6.08
C TYR A 29 3.83 -7.48 4.70
N LYS A 30 4.15 -6.73 3.63
CA LYS A 30 3.98 -7.17 2.24
C LYS A 30 5.33 -7.35 1.55
N SER A 31 5.46 -8.42 0.77
CA SER A 31 6.55 -8.53 -0.19
C SER A 31 6.25 -7.64 -1.39
N MET A 32 7.15 -6.74 -1.73
CA MET A 32 6.96 -5.76 -2.79
C MET A 32 8.11 -5.79 -3.79
N ALA A 33 7.77 -5.66 -5.07
CA ALA A 33 8.74 -5.42 -6.13
C ALA A 33 9.21 -3.95 -6.10
N CYS A 34 10.48 -3.75 -6.47
CA CYS A 34 11.02 -2.43 -6.75
C CYS A 34 11.79 -2.46 -8.07
N ASP A 35 11.27 -1.76 -9.07
CA ASP A 35 11.75 -1.80 -10.43
C ASP A 35 11.98 -0.39 -10.99
N SER A 36 12.60 -0.27 -12.18
CA SER A 36 12.43 0.94 -13.00
C SER A 36 11.00 0.99 -13.55
N THR A 37 10.57 2.15 -14.03
CA THR A 37 9.24 2.24 -14.66
C THR A 37 9.17 1.40 -15.94
N GLU A 38 10.26 1.36 -16.71
CA GLU A 38 10.38 0.56 -17.92
C GLU A 38 10.29 -0.94 -17.62
N ASP A 39 11.06 -1.44 -16.65
CA ASP A 39 11.06 -2.86 -16.30
C ASP A 39 9.68 -3.32 -15.81
N LYS A 40 9.00 -2.48 -15.02
CA LYS A 40 7.70 -2.83 -14.44
C LYS A 40 6.63 -3.14 -15.49
N LYS A 41 6.63 -2.49 -16.63
CA LYS A 41 5.66 -2.78 -17.70
C LYS A 41 5.83 -4.17 -18.31
N HIS A 42 7.03 -4.74 -18.21
CA HIS A 42 7.36 -6.08 -18.69
C HIS A 42 7.18 -7.17 -17.63
N ILE A 43 6.99 -6.78 -16.35
CA ILE A 43 6.86 -7.68 -15.22
C ILE A 43 5.42 -7.63 -14.71
N ASP A 44 4.70 -8.68 -14.90
CA ASP A 44 3.39 -9.03 -14.32
C ASP A 44 2.48 -7.84 -13.92
N LEU A 45 1.91 -7.19 -14.92
CA LEU A 45 0.79 -6.25 -14.72
C LEU A 45 -0.57 -6.97 -14.63
N SER A 46 -0.63 -8.27 -14.93
CA SER A 46 -1.84 -9.07 -14.89
C SER A 46 -2.43 -9.22 -13.49
N SER A 47 -1.61 -9.04 -12.45
CA SER A 47 -2.04 -9.01 -11.05
C SER A 47 -2.76 -7.70 -10.65
N GLU A 48 -2.92 -6.76 -11.59
CA GLU A 48 -3.55 -5.45 -11.37
C GLU A 48 -3.01 -4.70 -10.12
N PRO A 49 -1.68 -4.54 -9.97
CA PRO A 49 -1.08 -4.07 -8.74
C PRO A 49 -1.37 -2.59 -8.44
N LEU A 50 -1.22 -2.21 -7.17
CA LEU A 50 -0.96 -0.83 -6.81
C LEU A 50 0.51 -0.52 -7.11
N ILE A 51 0.78 0.56 -7.85
CA ILE A 51 2.14 0.97 -8.22
C ILE A 51 2.39 2.38 -7.70
N LEU A 52 3.27 2.51 -6.70
CA LEU A 52 3.73 3.82 -6.24
C LEU A 52 4.90 4.26 -7.10
N VAL A 53 4.76 5.38 -7.78
CA VAL A 53 5.74 5.92 -8.73
C VAL A 53 6.45 7.12 -8.11
N CYS A 54 7.74 6.99 -7.86
CA CYS A 54 8.60 8.07 -7.41
C CYS A 54 9.04 8.92 -8.63
N ALA A 55 8.49 10.13 -8.76
CA ALA A 55 8.69 11.00 -9.92
C ALA A 55 8.95 12.48 -9.55
N ALA A 56 9.13 12.79 -8.26
CA ALA A 56 9.44 14.15 -7.84
C ALA A 56 10.77 14.63 -8.45
N GLY A 57 10.81 15.88 -8.90
CA GLY A 57 11.98 16.49 -9.54
C GLY A 57 12.21 16.07 -10.99
N LEU A 58 11.38 15.19 -11.58
CA LEU A 58 11.52 14.85 -13.01
C LEU A 58 11.08 16.03 -13.89
N VAL A 59 11.86 16.28 -14.93
CA VAL A 59 11.60 17.36 -15.90
C VAL A 59 11.87 16.86 -17.33
N GLY A 60 11.32 17.57 -18.32
CA GLY A 60 11.56 17.31 -19.75
C GLY A 60 11.21 15.87 -20.15
N SER A 61 12.02 15.30 -21.05
CA SER A 61 11.79 13.97 -21.62
C SER A 61 11.73 12.84 -20.58
N ASN A 62 12.48 12.95 -19.48
CA ASN A 62 12.43 11.95 -18.41
C ASN A 62 11.04 11.87 -17.77
N ALA A 63 10.40 13.01 -17.56
CA ALA A 63 9.04 13.04 -17.06
C ALA A 63 8.02 12.56 -18.10
N ASP A 64 8.24 12.87 -19.40
CA ASP A 64 7.40 12.41 -20.50
C ASP A 64 7.45 10.88 -20.64
N ASP A 65 8.64 10.29 -20.48
CA ASP A 65 8.79 8.83 -20.54
C ASP A 65 8.08 8.15 -19.38
N VAL A 66 8.25 8.65 -18.14
CA VAL A 66 7.52 8.12 -16.99
C VAL A 66 6.00 8.29 -17.15
N ALA A 67 5.54 9.38 -17.76
CA ALA A 67 4.11 9.58 -18.03
C ALA A 67 3.54 8.52 -18.99
N LYS A 68 4.30 8.14 -20.02
CA LYS A 68 3.89 7.04 -20.92
C LYS A 68 3.78 5.72 -20.17
N GLU A 69 4.77 5.41 -19.31
CA GLU A 69 4.74 4.17 -18.52
C GLU A 69 3.56 4.14 -17.54
N VAL A 70 3.26 5.25 -16.88
CA VAL A 70 2.09 5.39 -16.00
C VAL A 70 0.78 5.14 -16.77
N ALA A 71 0.66 5.66 -17.99
CA ALA A 71 -0.50 5.40 -18.84
C ALA A 71 -0.62 3.91 -19.24
N ILE A 72 0.52 3.23 -19.50
CA ILE A 72 0.55 1.79 -19.75
C ILE A 72 0.11 1.01 -18.53
N PHE A 73 0.58 1.35 -17.32
CA PHE A 73 0.14 0.73 -16.07
C PHE A 73 -1.38 0.84 -15.90
N ALA A 74 -1.93 2.03 -16.11
CA ALA A 74 -3.37 2.26 -16.02
C ALA A 74 -4.16 1.47 -17.07
N ALA A 75 -3.67 1.38 -18.31
CA ALA A 75 -4.29 0.59 -19.38
C ALA A 75 -4.34 -0.91 -19.05
N HIS A 76 -3.39 -1.41 -18.27
CA HIS A 76 -3.37 -2.78 -17.75
C HIS A 76 -4.08 -2.95 -16.39
N LYS A 77 -4.96 -2.01 -16.02
CA LYS A 77 -5.76 -2.02 -14.78
C LYS A 77 -4.95 -2.00 -13.47
N ALA A 78 -3.66 -1.71 -13.53
CA ALA A 78 -2.92 -1.36 -12.34
C ALA A 78 -3.45 -0.04 -11.77
N THR A 79 -3.12 0.24 -10.53
CA THR A 79 -3.52 1.47 -9.85
C THR A 79 -2.26 2.31 -9.59
N PRO A 80 -1.79 3.11 -10.55
CA PRO A 80 -0.65 3.97 -10.34
C PRO A 80 -0.99 5.16 -9.43
N ILE A 81 -0.15 5.39 -8.44
CA ILE A 81 -0.14 6.58 -7.58
C ILE A 81 1.22 7.24 -7.79
N VAL A 82 1.24 8.50 -8.23
CA VAL A 82 2.47 9.19 -8.60
C VAL A 82 2.81 10.26 -7.57
N ILE A 83 4.04 10.27 -7.09
CA ILE A 83 4.61 11.37 -6.30
C ILE A 83 5.30 12.31 -7.27
N ALA A 84 4.78 13.51 -7.45
CA ALA A 84 5.27 14.47 -8.43
C ALA A 84 5.26 15.91 -7.90
N ASN A 85 5.97 16.80 -8.58
CA ASN A 85 5.97 18.21 -8.23
C ASN A 85 4.57 18.82 -8.39
N ASP A 86 4.25 19.78 -7.54
CA ASP A 86 3.03 20.57 -7.67
C ASP A 86 2.94 21.25 -9.05
N GLY A 87 1.76 21.23 -9.63
CA GLY A 87 1.50 21.73 -10.99
C GLY A 87 1.84 20.73 -12.10
N GLU A 88 2.34 19.54 -11.79
CA GLU A 88 2.60 18.51 -12.80
C GLU A 88 1.30 17.84 -13.27
N SER A 89 1.01 17.89 -14.54
CA SER A 89 -0.27 17.43 -15.12
C SER A 89 -0.14 16.29 -16.13
N ARG A 90 1.08 15.80 -16.43
CA ARG A 90 1.33 14.77 -17.44
C ARG A 90 0.87 13.38 -17.04
N TYR A 91 0.79 13.10 -15.74
CA TYR A 91 0.55 11.74 -15.25
C TYR A 91 -0.94 11.37 -15.22
N GLN A 92 -1.33 10.43 -16.07
CA GLN A 92 -2.67 9.84 -16.08
C GLN A 92 -2.73 8.71 -15.03
N ALA A 93 -2.74 9.09 -13.76
CA ALA A 93 -2.68 8.18 -12.62
C ALA A 93 -4.02 8.13 -11.88
N ALA A 94 -4.21 7.10 -11.04
CA ALA A 94 -5.35 7.01 -10.14
C ALA A 94 -5.33 8.12 -9.09
N ALA A 95 -4.12 8.53 -8.67
CA ALA A 95 -3.90 9.69 -7.80
C ALA A 95 -2.50 10.27 -8.02
N VAL A 96 -2.35 11.57 -7.78
CA VAL A 96 -1.05 12.25 -7.72
C VAL A 96 -0.89 12.85 -6.33
N ILE A 97 0.23 12.55 -5.69
CA ILE A 97 0.62 13.17 -4.43
C ILE A 97 1.60 14.30 -4.76
N ASN A 98 1.15 15.51 -4.61
CA ASN A 98 1.93 16.69 -4.95
C ASN A 98 2.95 17.01 -3.88
N VAL A 99 4.18 17.32 -4.31
CA VAL A 99 5.26 17.82 -3.47
C VAL A 99 5.69 19.20 -3.96
N PRO A 100 6.20 20.08 -3.09
CA PRO A 100 6.67 21.39 -3.50
C PRO A 100 7.82 21.25 -4.52
N PRO A 101 7.93 22.15 -5.49
CA PRO A 101 9.05 22.15 -6.41
C PRO A 101 10.36 22.46 -5.66
N VAL A 102 11.37 21.65 -5.92
CA VAL A 102 12.72 21.80 -5.39
C VAL A 102 13.72 21.62 -6.52
N ASP A 103 15.00 21.83 -6.24
CA ASP A 103 16.05 21.48 -7.20
C ASP A 103 15.84 20.03 -7.68
N PRO A 104 15.80 19.77 -8.99
CA PRO A 104 15.58 18.42 -9.54
C PRO A 104 16.52 17.36 -8.95
N ALA A 105 17.75 17.72 -8.59
CA ALA A 105 18.69 16.81 -7.96
C ALA A 105 18.27 16.36 -6.54
N LEU A 106 17.38 17.08 -5.89
CA LEU A 106 16.86 16.79 -4.53
C LEU A 106 15.43 16.23 -4.52
N GLY A 107 14.77 16.18 -5.68
CA GLY A 107 13.37 15.71 -5.78
C GLY A 107 13.17 14.31 -5.23
N PHE A 108 14.13 13.41 -5.40
CA PHE A 108 14.08 12.03 -4.88
C PHE A 108 13.95 11.97 -3.35
N VAL A 109 14.49 12.96 -2.63
CA VAL A 109 14.35 13.04 -1.17
C VAL A 109 12.87 13.24 -0.80
N LEU A 110 12.16 14.10 -1.53
CA LEU A 110 10.72 14.30 -1.32
C LEU A 110 9.92 13.05 -1.69
N SER A 111 10.31 12.34 -2.76
CA SER A 111 9.72 11.03 -3.07
C SER A 111 9.86 10.04 -1.91
N ALA A 112 11.04 9.95 -1.29
CA ALA A 112 11.27 9.07 -0.15
C ALA A 112 10.43 9.50 1.08
N MET A 113 10.41 10.79 1.42
CA MET A 113 9.63 11.31 2.55
C MET A 113 8.13 11.02 2.40
N VAL A 114 7.59 11.31 1.23
CA VAL A 114 6.16 11.04 0.93
C VAL A 114 5.89 9.54 0.92
N GLY A 115 6.80 8.74 0.38
CA GLY A 115 6.68 7.28 0.41
C GLY A 115 6.63 6.71 1.83
N HIS A 116 7.40 7.27 2.78
CA HIS A 116 7.33 6.91 4.20
C HIS A 116 5.97 7.27 4.81
N LEU A 117 5.45 8.48 4.53
CA LEU A 117 4.13 8.90 5.01
C LEU A 117 3.02 8.03 4.41
N PHE A 118 3.12 7.72 3.12
CA PHE A 118 2.20 6.78 2.46
C PHE A 118 2.23 5.40 3.14
N GLY A 119 3.43 4.92 3.49
CA GLY A 119 3.61 3.65 4.20
C GLY A 119 2.96 3.66 5.58
N TYR A 120 3.10 4.74 6.31
CA TYR A 120 2.46 4.93 7.61
C TYR A 120 0.91 4.89 7.50
N GLU A 121 0.33 5.67 6.60
CA GLU A 121 -1.13 5.69 6.39
C GLU A 121 -1.66 4.34 5.90
N ALA A 122 -0.92 3.68 5.00
CA ALA A 122 -1.27 2.35 4.53
C ALA A 122 -1.24 1.31 5.68
N ALA A 123 -0.25 1.39 6.56
CA ALA A 123 -0.15 0.53 7.73
C ALA A 123 -1.32 0.75 8.69
N LEU A 124 -1.71 2.00 8.94
CA LEU A 124 -2.89 2.34 9.75
C LEU A 124 -4.18 1.76 9.14
N ALA A 125 -4.34 1.85 7.82
CA ALA A 125 -5.51 1.29 7.14
C ALA A 125 -5.56 -0.25 7.22
N ILE A 126 -4.40 -0.92 7.08
CA ILE A 126 -4.29 -2.37 7.24
C ILE A 126 -4.59 -2.76 8.70
N ASP A 127 -4.04 -2.02 9.65
CA ASP A 127 -4.26 -2.25 11.08
C ASP A 127 -5.75 -2.09 11.46
N ALA A 128 -6.41 -1.06 10.95
CA ALA A 128 -7.84 -0.85 11.16
C ALA A 128 -8.68 -2.01 10.59
N SER A 129 -8.32 -2.54 9.42
CA SER A 129 -9.02 -3.70 8.83
C SER A 129 -8.80 -4.99 9.61
N ALA A 130 -7.68 -5.15 10.31
CA ALA A 130 -7.38 -6.31 11.17
C ALA A 130 -8.06 -6.25 12.55
N ASN A 131 -8.65 -5.12 12.92
CA ASN A 131 -9.20 -4.89 14.26
C ASN A 131 -10.21 -5.96 14.72
N PRO A 132 -11.18 -6.43 13.91
CA PRO A 132 -12.11 -7.49 14.35
C PRO A 132 -11.43 -8.78 14.80
N LEU A 133 -10.29 -9.13 14.15
CA LEU A 133 -9.54 -10.34 14.53
C LEU A 133 -8.72 -10.14 15.80
N ARG A 134 -8.19 -8.95 16.05
CA ARG A 134 -7.53 -8.62 17.33
C ARG A 134 -8.51 -8.66 18.49
N GLU A 135 -9.66 -8.01 18.36
CA GLU A 135 -10.70 -8.01 19.36
C GLU A 135 -11.20 -9.45 19.68
N ALA A 136 -11.32 -10.28 18.65
CA ALA A 136 -11.64 -11.70 18.81
C ALA A 136 -10.55 -12.44 19.62
N ARG A 137 -9.27 -12.22 19.27
CA ARG A 137 -8.14 -12.80 19.99
C ARG A 137 -8.11 -12.37 21.46
N GLU A 138 -8.26 -11.09 21.74
CA GLU A 138 -8.32 -10.56 23.12
C GLU A 138 -9.46 -11.18 23.92
N SER A 139 -10.62 -11.41 23.30
CA SER A 139 -11.75 -12.08 23.93
C SER A 139 -11.43 -13.53 24.29
N ILE A 140 -10.72 -14.25 23.40
CA ILE A 140 -10.26 -15.61 23.66
C ILE A 140 -9.27 -15.62 24.84
N GLU A 141 -8.24 -14.79 24.80
CA GLU A 141 -7.19 -14.71 25.82
C GLU A 141 -7.78 -14.38 27.19
N ARG A 142 -8.72 -13.46 27.26
CA ARG A 142 -9.43 -13.08 28.49
C ARG A 142 -10.21 -14.24 29.09
N LEU A 143 -10.95 -15.01 28.28
CA LEU A 143 -11.74 -16.13 28.74
C LEU A 143 -10.89 -17.31 29.19
N VAL A 144 -9.82 -17.61 28.46
CA VAL A 144 -8.87 -18.67 28.86
C VAL A 144 -8.20 -18.34 30.19
N GLY A 145 -7.91 -17.06 30.47
CA GLY A 145 -7.34 -16.62 31.75
C GLY A 145 -8.27 -16.75 32.98
N GLN A 146 -9.59 -17.00 32.82
CA GLN A 146 -10.58 -17.02 33.90
C GLN A 146 -10.69 -18.36 34.63
N GLN A 147 -9.88 -19.36 34.38
CA GLN A 147 -9.90 -20.68 35.02
C GLN A 147 -11.29 -21.37 35.01
N LEU A 148 -12.07 -21.17 33.97
CA LEU A 148 -13.37 -21.78 33.76
C LEU A 148 -13.24 -23.24 33.29
N SER A 149 -14.29 -24.06 33.46
CA SER A 149 -14.32 -25.38 32.79
C SER A 149 -14.30 -25.23 31.27
N GLY A 150 -13.77 -26.21 30.56
CA GLY A 150 -13.67 -26.17 29.09
C GLY A 150 -15.02 -25.92 28.40
N ASP A 151 -16.08 -26.56 28.84
CA ASP A 151 -17.43 -26.39 28.29
C ASP A 151 -17.96 -24.96 28.53
N SER A 152 -17.68 -24.37 29.68
CA SER A 152 -18.07 -23.00 30.00
C SER A 152 -17.29 -21.98 29.16
N VAL A 153 -16.00 -22.23 28.88
CA VAL A 153 -15.18 -21.38 27.97
C VAL A 153 -15.76 -21.42 26.58
N VAL A 154 -16.03 -22.61 26.03
CA VAL A 154 -16.58 -22.77 24.68
C VAL A 154 -17.93 -22.07 24.53
N ALA A 155 -18.84 -22.26 25.51
CA ALA A 155 -20.17 -21.63 25.49
C ALA A 155 -20.07 -20.08 25.48
N ARG A 156 -19.17 -19.50 26.28
CA ARG A 156 -18.95 -18.06 26.31
C ARG A 156 -18.28 -17.55 25.06
N LEU A 157 -17.27 -18.24 24.55
CA LEU A 157 -16.61 -17.90 23.28
C LEU A 157 -17.60 -17.82 22.12
N HIS A 158 -18.54 -18.76 22.06
CA HIS A 158 -19.57 -18.76 21.02
C HIS A 158 -20.42 -17.48 21.01
N VAL A 159 -20.69 -16.92 22.17
CA VAL A 159 -21.45 -15.67 22.33
C VAL A 159 -20.56 -14.47 22.04
N ASP A 160 -19.39 -14.40 22.68
CA ASP A 160 -18.50 -13.23 22.62
C ASP A 160 -17.91 -13.03 21.23
N LEU A 161 -17.58 -14.12 20.51
CA LEU A 161 -16.97 -14.04 19.19
C LEU A 161 -17.97 -13.78 18.06
N ARG A 162 -19.28 -13.96 18.27
CA ARG A 162 -20.28 -13.84 17.20
C ARG A 162 -20.17 -12.52 16.45
N HIS A 163 -20.12 -11.41 17.16
CA HIS A 163 -20.03 -10.07 16.55
C HIS A 163 -18.74 -9.87 15.74
N HIS A 164 -17.61 -10.35 16.25
CA HIS A 164 -16.33 -10.25 15.55
C HIS A 164 -16.31 -11.10 14.29
N VAL A 165 -16.88 -12.30 14.35
CA VAL A 165 -17.02 -13.21 13.20
C VAL A 165 -17.93 -12.60 12.14
N GLU A 166 -19.05 -12.03 12.52
CA GLU A 166 -19.97 -11.35 11.59
C GLU A 166 -19.29 -10.18 10.90
N ARG A 167 -18.61 -9.30 11.63
CA ARG A 167 -17.82 -8.18 11.06
C ARG A 167 -16.75 -8.68 10.10
N PHE A 168 -16.02 -9.73 10.44
CA PHE A 168 -15.00 -10.30 9.57
C PHE A 168 -15.62 -10.90 8.28
N GLN A 169 -16.71 -11.63 8.40
CA GLN A 169 -17.41 -12.20 7.25
C GLN A 169 -17.98 -11.12 6.32
N ASP A 170 -18.50 -10.02 6.89
CA ASP A 170 -18.99 -8.88 6.11
C ASP A 170 -17.83 -8.19 5.38
N GLY A 171 -16.67 -8.09 6.01
CA GLY A 171 -15.45 -7.60 5.37
C GLY A 171 -15.00 -8.49 4.20
N LEU A 172 -15.10 -9.82 4.34
CA LEU A 172 -14.83 -10.76 3.23
C LEU A 172 -15.82 -10.58 2.09
N ARG A 173 -17.12 -10.48 2.38
CA ARG A 173 -18.16 -10.31 1.35
C ARG A 173 -18.05 -8.98 0.61
N SER A 174 -17.65 -7.92 1.31
CA SER A 174 -17.47 -6.58 0.72
C SER A 174 -16.13 -6.40 -0.01
N GLY A 175 -15.24 -7.39 0.01
CA GLY A 175 -13.91 -7.30 -0.59
C GLY A 175 -12.96 -6.40 0.21
N LEU A 176 -13.18 -6.22 1.51
CA LEU A 176 -12.27 -5.49 2.41
C LEU A 176 -10.98 -6.29 2.66
N TYR A 177 -11.07 -7.60 2.63
CA TYR A 177 -9.96 -8.54 2.76
C TYR A 177 -9.68 -9.25 1.43
N ASP A 178 -8.42 -9.55 1.15
CA ASP A 178 -7.98 -10.33 -0.02
C ASP A 178 -8.16 -11.84 0.21
#